data_dea90e59ae37fe6f85d114f6dc81b167
#
_entry.id   dea90e59ae37fe6f85d114f6dc81b167
#
_cell.length_a   1.000
_cell.length_b   1.000
_cell.length_c   1.000
_cell.angle_alpha   90.00
_cell.angle_beta   90.00
_cell.angle_gamma   90.00
#
_symmetry.space_group_name_H-M   'P 1'
#
loop_
_entity.id
_entity.type
_entity.pdbx_description
1 polymer ?
#
loop_
_entity_poly.entity_id
_entity_poly.type
_entity_poly.pdbx_seq_one_letter_code
_entity_poly.pdbx_strand_id
1 'polypeptide(L)'
;MNALAKRAASDRAGLLEQLMAVVRPEFRVDVLVPAPEDPVLGVPDCAVPACDYPVSDHGLCNGHRLRWRGRGRPPWTEFLADPGPPLRGRSRLGRCTVAGCRYGTAGKGLCTKHRDRWERDGRPDPIVWAATAAPVADTAEQAECRLSYCDLWAEFSTRLCKSHQVRWRNSAARDLDEFAADCERLGKAVIDFRGLSPQLKLELQYAVQHCCATEPDVICTAEC
;
A
#
# COMPACT_ATOMS: atom_id res chain seq x y z
N MET A 1 -37.51 1.52 30.12
CA MET A 1 -36.19 0.82 29.98
C MET A 1 -36.03 -0.17 31.11
N ASN A 2 -35.84 -1.45 30.81
CA ASN A 2 -35.81 -2.56 31.75
C ASN A 2 -34.52 -2.53 32.61
N ALA A 3 -34.63 -2.89 33.90
CA ALA A 3 -33.50 -2.93 34.87
C ALA A 3 -32.32 -3.78 34.37
N LEU A 4 -32.60 -4.87 33.66
CA LEU A 4 -31.58 -5.72 33.00
C LEU A 4 -30.78 -4.98 31.95
N ALA A 5 -31.41 -4.12 31.14
CA ALA A 5 -30.72 -3.32 30.12
C ALA A 5 -29.80 -2.25 30.75
N LYS A 6 -30.21 -1.66 31.88
CA LYS A 6 -29.39 -0.70 32.64
C LYS A 6 -28.16 -1.38 33.27
N ARG A 7 -28.33 -2.59 33.83
CA ARG A 7 -27.22 -3.35 34.41
C ARG A 7 -26.21 -3.76 33.35
N ALA A 8 -26.67 -4.32 32.22
CA ALA A 8 -25.80 -4.67 31.09
C ALA A 8 -25.04 -3.47 30.51
N ALA A 9 -25.66 -2.28 30.49
CA ALA A 9 -24.97 -1.06 30.04
C ALA A 9 -23.91 -0.60 31.04
N SER A 10 -24.16 -0.73 32.37
CA SER A 10 -23.20 -0.39 33.41
C SER A 10 -22.00 -1.35 33.39
N ASP A 11 -22.25 -2.66 33.27
CA ASP A 11 -21.20 -3.69 33.21
C ASP A 11 -20.31 -3.49 31.96
N ARG A 12 -20.91 -3.07 30.85
CA ARG A 12 -20.18 -2.78 29.60
C ARG A 12 -19.32 -1.53 29.72
N ALA A 13 -19.81 -0.47 30.40
CA ALA A 13 -19.01 0.74 30.64
C ALA A 13 -17.80 0.45 31.53
N GLY A 14 -17.97 -0.35 32.59
CA GLY A 14 -16.88 -0.77 33.45
C GLY A 14 -15.81 -1.62 32.73
N LEU A 15 -16.22 -2.51 31.81
CA LEU A 15 -15.29 -3.28 30.98
C LEU A 15 -14.49 -2.36 30.05
N LEU A 16 -15.12 -1.37 29.42
CA LEU A 16 -14.42 -0.41 28.56
C LEU A 16 -13.35 0.36 29.31
N GLU A 17 -13.66 0.84 30.54
CA GLU A 17 -12.66 1.51 31.39
C GLU A 17 -11.48 0.60 31.73
N GLN A 18 -11.76 -0.64 32.07
CA GLN A 18 -10.71 -1.64 32.36
C GLN A 18 -9.83 -1.89 31.13
N LEU A 19 -10.42 -2.10 29.96
CA LEU A 19 -9.68 -2.29 28.71
C LEU A 19 -8.85 -1.05 28.36
N MET A 20 -9.43 0.15 28.53
CA MET A 20 -8.69 1.42 28.30
C MET A 20 -7.51 1.56 29.27
N ALA A 21 -7.56 1.00 30.48
CA ALA A 21 -6.45 1.07 31.42
C ALA A 21 -5.32 0.09 31.08
N VAL A 22 -5.62 -1.08 30.50
CA VAL A 22 -4.64 -2.15 30.26
C VAL A 22 -4.10 -2.22 28.85
N VAL A 23 -4.84 -1.72 27.84
CA VAL A 23 -4.34 -1.64 26.46
C VAL A 23 -3.31 -0.52 26.38
N ARG A 24 -2.09 -0.85 25.95
CA ARG A 24 -1.00 0.12 25.81
C ARG A 24 -1.30 1.14 24.70
N PRO A 25 -0.84 2.40 24.83
CA PRO A 25 -1.14 3.47 23.86
C PRO A 25 -0.78 3.12 22.42
N GLU A 26 0.33 2.43 22.18
CA GLU A 26 0.78 2.03 20.83
C GLU A 26 -0.17 1.06 20.13
N PHE A 27 -1.01 0.33 20.88
CA PHE A 27 -2.05 -0.54 20.33
C PHE A 27 -3.41 0.14 20.16
N ARG A 28 -3.61 1.34 20.75
CA ARG A 28 -4.87 2.11 20.63
C ARG A 28 -4.98 2.88 19.32
N VAL A 29 -4.69 2.22 18.21
CA VAL A 29 -4.68 2.80 16.87
C VAL A 29 -5.83 2.26 16.02
N ASP A 30 -6.22 2.98 14.99
CA ASP A 30 -7.21 2.51 14.03
C ASP A 30 -6.65 1.43 13.09
N VAL A 31 -5.36 1.53 12.79
CA VAL A 31 -4.64 0.57 11.95
C VAL A 31 -3.29 0.30 12.60
N LEU A 32 -3.06 -0.95 13.00
CA LEU A 32 -1.78 -1.40 13.51
C LEU A 32 -0.95 -1.97 12.35
N VAL A 33 0.29 -1.51 12.24
CA VAL A 33 1.29 -2.09 11.34
C VAL A 33 2.29 -2.81 12.22
N PRO A 34 2.28 -4.15 12.27
CA PRO A 34 3.26 -4.90 13.05
C PRO A 34 4.69 -4.62 12.55
N ALA A 35 5.65 -4.61 13.47
CA ALA A 35 7.05 -4.55 13.09
C ALA A 35 7.42 -5.78 12.24
N PRO A 36 8.26 -5.65 11.22
CA PRO A 36 8.68 -6.79 10.40
C PRO A 36 9.33 -7.92 11.21
N GLU A 37 9.95 -7.56 12.33
CA GLU A 37 10.65 -8.47 13.25
C GLU A 37 9.73 -9.10 14.30
N ASP A 38 8.45 -8.70 14.37
CA ASP A 38 7.50 -9.30 15.30
C ASP A 38 7.34 -10.80 14.99
N PRO A 39 7.60 -11.69 15.96
CA PRO A 39 7.64 -13.12 15.69
C PRO A 39 6.28 -13.74 15.37
N VAL A 40 5.18 -13.06 15.75
CA VAL A 40 3.81 -13.58 15.59
C VAL A 40 3.07 -12.87 14.47
N LEU A 41 3.16 -11.55 14.43
CA LEU A 41 2.38 -10.71 13.52
C LEU A 41 3.24 -10.08 12.41
N GLY A 42 4.57 -10.11 12.56
CA GLY A 42 5.49 -9.52 11.60
C GLY A 42 5.52 -10.24 10.26
N VAL A 43 5.59 -9.48 9.19
CA VAL A 43 5.90 -10.00 7.86
C VAL A 43 7.22 -9.36 7.44
N PRO A 44 8.30 -10.16 7.29
CA PRO A 44 9.60 -9.64 6.91
C PRO A 44 9.56 -8.80 5.64
N ASP A 45 10.43 -7.82 5.54
CA ASP A 45 10.63 -7.07 4.31
C ASP A 45 11.38 -7.91 3.25
N CYS A 46 11.23 -7.54 1.99
CA CYS A 46 11.86 -8.18 0.85
C CYS A 46 13.39 -8.20 1.00
N ALA A 47 14.04 -9.31 0.68
CA ALA A 47 15.50 -9.46 0.75
C ALA A 47 16.28 -8.55 -0.22
N VAL A 48 15.62 -7.94 -1.19
CA VAL A 48 16.26 -6.97 -2.10
C VAL A 48 16.57 -5.69 -1.32
N PRO A 49 17.82 -5.21 -1.30
CA PRO A 49 18.19 -3.98 -0.60
C PRO A 49 17.31 -2.79 -0.99
N ALA A 50 16.93 -1.98 -0.01
CA ALA A 50 16.06 -0.81 -0.17
C ALA A 50 14.65 -1.11 -0.75
N CYS A 51 14.14 -2.33 -0.55
CA CYS A 51 12.78 -2.68 -0.92
C CYS A 51 11.92 -2.85 0.34
N ASP A 52 11.02 -1.89 0.59
CA ASP A 52 10.12 -1.86 1.76
C ASP A 52 8.83 -2.68 1.57
N TYR A 53 8.75 -3.49 0.51
CA TYR A 53 7.59 -4.35 0.30
C TYR A 53 7.70 -5.63 1.12
N PRO A 54 6.60 -6.09 1.72
CA PRO A 54 6.62 -7.32 2.49
C PRO A 54 6.92 -8.53 1.60
N VAL A 55 7.57 -9.53 2.20
CA VAL A 55 7.79 -10.83 1.57
C VAL A 55 6.47 -11.45 1.17
N SER A 56 6.45 -12.02 -0.03
CA SER A 56 5.33 -12.82 -0.54
C SER A 56 5.71 -14.31 -0.60
N ASP A 57 6.94 -14.61 -1.03
CA ASP A 57 7.46 -15.97 -1.20
C ASP A 57 8.97 -15.94 -1.47
N HIS A 58 9.69 -16.98 -1.07
CA HIS A 58 11.14 -17.09 -1.26
C HIS A 58 11.95 -15.86 -0.81
N GLY A 59 11.58 -15.23 0.29
CA GLY A 59 12.26 -14.02 0.76
C GLY A 59 12.07 -12.78 -0.13
N LEU A 60 11.23 -12.84 -1.15
CA LEU A 60 10.97 -11.75 -2.08
C LEU A 60 9.53 -11.25 -2.01
N CYS A 61 9.35 -9.95 -2.21
CA CYS A 61 8.02 -9.41 -2.49
C CYS A 61 7.50 -9.90 -3.85
N ASN A 62 6.21 -9.80 -4.09
CA ASN A 62 5.61 -10.30 -5.32
C ASN A 62 6.25 -9.74 -6.60
N GLY A 63 6.62 -8.47 -6.62
CA GLY A 63 7.26 -7.84 -7.79
C GLY A 63 8.65 -8.41 -8.09
N HIS A 64 9.51 -8.53 -7.08
CA HIS A 64 10.84 -9.10 -7.24
C HIS A 64 10.77 -10.60 -7.53
N ARG A 65 9.83 -11.33 -6.94
CA ARG A 65 9.59 -12.74 -7.25
C ARG A 65 9.23 -12.94 -8.73
N LEU A 66 8.35 -12.10 -9.29
CA LEU A 66 8.00 -12.17 -10.71
C LEU A 66 9.21 -11.87 -11.62
N ARG A 67 10.04 -10.90 -11.27
CA ARG A 67 11.28 -10.59 -12.00
C ARG A 67 12.26 -11.77 -11.96
N TRP A 68 12.49 -12.33 -10.78
CA TRP A 68 13.36 -13.49 -10.60
C TRP A 68 12.90 -14.68 -11.44
N ARG A 69 11.60 -14.97 -11.45
CA ARG A 69 11.00 -16.01 -12.31
C ARG A 69 11.15 -15.67 -13.80
N GLY A 70 10.89 -14.44 -14.20
CA GLY A 70 11.00 -13.98 -15.59
C GLY A 70 12.42 -14.02 -16.14
N ARG A 71 13.43 -13.98 -15.25
CA ARG A 71 14.86 -14.16 -15.61
C ARG A 71 15.33 -15.62 -15.58
N GLY A 72 14.40 -16.59 -15.48
CA GLY A 72 14.76 -18.02 -15.44
C GLY A 72 15.27 -18.51 -14.09
N ARG A 73 15.00 -17.78 -12.99
CA ARG A 73 15.42 -18.10 -11.61
C ARG A 73 16.94 -18.23 -11.49
N PRO A 74 17.71 -17.17 -11.77
CA PRO A 74 19.16 -17.19 -11.59
C PRO A 74 19.54 -17.50 -10.13
N PRO A 75 20.81 -17.85 -9.85
CA PRO A 75 21.30 -18.01 -8.49
C PRO A 75 20.96 -16.79 -7.63
N TRP A 76 20.65 -17.04 -6.35
CA TRP A 76 20.15 -16.03 -5.43
C TRP A 76 21.08 -14.82 -5.30
N THR A 77 22.38 -15.08 -5.16
CA THR A 77 23.40 -14.03 -5.05
C THR A 77 23.49 -13.16 -6.31
N GLU A 78 23.34 -13.76 -7.48
CA GLU A 78 23.33 -13.05 -8.75
C GLU A 78 22.08 -12.14 -8.87
N PHE A 79 20.91 -12.66 -8.50
CA PHE A 79 19.68 -11.87 -8.53
C PHE A 79 19.71 -10.69 -7.55
N LEU A 80 20.24 -10.89 -6.33
CA LEU A 80 20.35 -9.82 -5.34
C LEU A 80 21.36 -8.75 -5.73
N ALA A 81 22.41 -9.11 -6.49
CA ALA A 81 23.38 -8.15 -7.00
C ALA A 81 22.80 -7.24 -8.09
N ASP A 82 21.87 -7.73 -8.90
CA ASP A 82 21.13 -6.95 -9.90
C ASP A 82 19.62 -7.29 -9.88
N PRO A 83 18.85 -6.82 -8.92
CA PRO A 83 17.42 -7.08 -8.83
C PRO A 83 16.61 -6.26 -9.85
N GLY A 84 17.25 -5.39 -10.61
CA GLY A 84 16.64 -4.42 -11.50
C GLY A 84 16.14 -3.16 -10.77
N PRO A 85 15.53 -2.21 -11.50
CA PRO A 85 15.12 -0.92 -10.94
C PRO A 85 14.16 -1.09 -9.77
N PRO A 86 14.11 -0.13 -8.83
CA PRO A 86 13.18 -0.14 -7.70
C PRO A 86 11.74 -0.39 -8.14
N LEU A 87 10.99 -1.13 -7.34
CA LEU A 87 9.55 -1.27 -7.55
C LEU A 87 8.88 0.06 -7.20
N ARG A 88 8.10 0.56 -8.13
CA ARG A 88 7.36 1.81 -7.93
C ARG A 88 5.95 1.47 -7.56
N GLY A 89 5.60 1.57 -6.32
CA GLY A 89 4.26 1.43 -5.77
C GLY A 89 3.33 0.48 -6.53
N ARG A 90 2.11 0.31 -6.10
CA ARG A 90 1.10 -0.54 -6.78
C ARG A 90 0.44 0.15 -7.99
N SER A 91 1.12 1.07 -8.67
CA SER A 91 0.58 1.65 -9.90
C SER A 91 0.61 0.62 -11.02
N ARG A 92 -0.55 0.23 -11.51
CA ARG A 92 -0.69 -0.64 -12.69
C ARG A 92 -0.38 0.11 -13.99
N LEU A 93 -0.43 1.42 -13.95
CA LEU A 93 -0.18 2.26 -15.11
C LEU A 93 1.30 2.62 -15.17
N GLY A 94 1.95 2.23 -16.25
CA GLY A 94 3.31 2.66 -16.54
C GLY A 94 3.38 4.17 -16.81
N ARG A 95 4.59 4.69 -16.91
CA ARG A 95 4.88 6.05 -17.36
C ARG A 95 4.71 6.15 -18.86
N CYS A 96 4.26 7.29 -19.38
CA CYS A 96 4.21 7.58 -20.80
C CYS A 96 5.58 7.36 -21.47
N THR A 97 5.60 6.73 -22.65
CA THR A 97 6.83 6.41 -23.38
C THR A 97 7.48 7.63 -24.04
N VAL A 98 6.75 8.72 -24.21
CA VAL A 98 7.32 9.98 -24.74
C VAL A 98 8.36 10.52 -23.76
N ALA A 99 9.55 10.84 -24.26
CA ALA A 99 10.64 11.36 -23.44
C ALA A 99 10.22 12.62 -22.66
N GLY A 100 10.62 12.70 -21.37
CA GLY A 100 10.27 13.82 -20.50
C GLY A 100 8.83 13.84 -19.98
N CYS A 101 7.94 12.98 -20.45
CA CYS A 101 6.55 12.93 -19.99
C CYS A 101 6.40 12.06 -18.74
N ARG A 102 5.91 12.65 -17.66
CA ARG A 102 5.67 11.95 -16.37
C ARG A 102 4.19 11.64 -16.11
N TYR A 103 3.31 11.75 -17.11
CA TYR A 103 1.92 11.31 -16.99
C TYR A 103 1.81 9.78 -17.08
N GLY A 104 0.83 9.23 -16.37
CA GLY A 104 0.50 7.80 -16.43
C GLY A 104 -0.05 7.40 -17.80
N THR A 105 0.23 6.16 -18.25
CA THR A 105 -0.29 5.64 -19.51
C THR A 105 -1.80 5.45 -19.50
N ALA A 106 -2.43 5.75 -20.62
CA ALA A 106 -3.86 5.51 -20.87
C ALA A 106 -4.10 4.40 -21.91
N GLY A 107 -3.04 3.94 -22.57
CA GLY A 107 -3.06 2.89 -23.60
C GLY A 107 -1.93 3.08 -24.62
N LYS A 108 -1.49 2.00 -25.25
CA LYS A 108 -0.37 2.00 -26.23
C LYS A 108 0.93 2.63 -25.71
N GLY A 109 1.16 2.59 -24.39
CA GLY A 109 2.31 3.25 -23.77
C GLY A 109 2.20 4.78 -23.66
N LEU A 110 1.13 5.38 -24.12
CA LEU A 110 0.93 6.83 -24.18
C LEU A 110 -0.02 7.32 -23.09
N CYS A 111 0.23 8.50 -22.52
CA CYS A 111 -0.75 9.18 -21.67
C CYS A 111 -1.93 9.70 -22.50
N THR A 112 -3.00 10.14 -21.89
CA THR A 112 -4.21 10.62 -22.58
C THR A 112 -3.85 11.72 -23.60
N LYS A 113 -3.08 12.73 -23.17
CA LYS A 113 -2.70 13.87 -24.06
C LYS A 113 -1.89 13.43 -25.28
N HIS A 114 -0.92 12.52 -25.08
CA HIS A 114 -0.12 11.99 -26.19
C HIS A 114 -0.89 11.02 -27.07
N ARG A 115 -1.78 10.23 -26.49
CA ARG A 115 -2.67 9.36 -27.28
C ARG A 115 -3.58 10.16 -28.19
N ASP A 116 -4.18 11.25 -27.71
CA ASP A 116 -5.07 12.10 -28.51
C ASP A 116 -4.28 12.82 -29.66
N ARG A 117 -3.00 13.15 -29.42
CA ARG A 117 -2.11 13.67 -30.51
C ARG A 117 -1.79 12.58 -31.51
N TRP A 118 -1.37 11.41 -31.04
CA TRP A 118 -1.06 10.25 -31.89
C TRP A 118 -2.26 9.83 -32.76
N GLU A 119 -3.48 9.89 -32.22
CA GLU A 119 -4.70 9.62 -32.98
C GLU A 119 -4.94 10.66 -34.07
N ARG A 120 -4.69 11.94 -33.79
CA ARG A 120 -4.79 13.02 -34.79
C ARG A 120 -3.72 12.91 -35.88
N ASP A 121 -2.56 12.40 -35.57
CA ASP A 121 -1.45 12.18 -36.51
C ASP A 121 -1.62 10.89 -37.34
N GLY A 122 -2.82 10.28 -37.32
CA GLY A 122 -3.15 9.15 -38.19
C GLY A 122 -2.75 7.78 -37.60
N ARG A 123 -2.46 7.69 -36.30
CA ARG A 123 -2.14 6.45 -35.60
C ARG A 123 -0.95 5.67 -36.20
N PRO A 124 0.21 6.29 -36.45
CA PRO A 124 1.41 5.60 -36.92
C PRO A 124 1.86 4.55 -35.88
N ASP A 125 2.98 3.87 -36.13
CA ASP A 125 3.57 3.00 -35.11
C ASP A 125 3.79 3.78 -33.80
N PRO A 126 3.23 3.38 -32.66
CA PRO A 126 3.26 4.18 -31.44
C PRO A 126 4.66 4.30 -30.82
N ILE A 127 5.54 3.33 -31.07
CA ILE A 127 6.92 3.36 -30.53
C ILE A 127 7.73 4.38 -31.32
N VAL A 128 7.64 4.32 -32.65
CA VAL A 128 8.34 5.26 -33.57
C VAL A 128 7.84 6.68 -33.32
N TRP A 129 6.52 6.86 -33.23
CA TRP A 129 5.92 8.16 -32.96
C TRP A 129 6.35 8.74 -31.61
N ALA A 130 6.35 7.94 -30.57
CA ALA A 130 6.74 8.38 -29.23
C ALA A 130 8.19 8.85 -29.14
N ALA A 131 9.08 8.28 -29.97
CA ALA A 131 10.50 8.64 -29.99
C ALA A 131 10.73 10.07 -30.52
N THR A 132 9.83 10.57 -31.36
CA THR A 132 9.93 11.91 -32.00
C THR A 132 8.93 12.93 -31.45
N ALA A 133 7.94 12.48 -30.71
CA ALA A 133 6.91 13.33 -30.16
C ALA A 133 7.47 14.29 -29.08
N ALA A 134 7.13 15.58 -29.21
CA ALA A 134 7.47 16.55 -28.16
C ALA A 134 6.73 16.23 -26.85
N PRO A 135 7.37 16.38 -25.68
CA PRO A 135 6.72 16.21 -24.39
C PRO A 135 5.53 17.17 -24.27
N VAL A 136 4.59 16.85 -23.41
CA VAL A 136 3.57 17.83 -22.99
C VAL A 136 4.33 18.97 -22.33
N ALA A 137 4.07 20.19 -22.77
CA ALA A 137 4.72 21.39 -22.22
C ALA A 137 4.61 21.39 -20.71
N ASP A 138 5.75 21.57 -20.08
CA ASP A 138 5.85 21.68 -18.62
C ASP A 138 5.23 23.03 -18.25
N THR A 139 3.99 23.03 -17.81
CA THR A 139 3.42 24.23 -17.21
C THR A 139 4.00 24.30 -15.80
N ALA A 140 4.53 25.44 -15.39
CA ALA A 140 5.17 25.69 -14.08
C ALA A 140 4.31 25.30 -12.85
N GLU A 141 3.09 24.85 -13.07
CA GLU A 141 2.11 24.42 -12.08
C GLU A 141 1.96 22.89 -11.97
N GLN A 142 2.76 22.11 -12.70
CA GLN A 142 2.63 20.65 -12.64
C GLN A 142 3.18 20.11 -11.34
N ALA A 143 2.28 19.84 -10.40
CA ALA A 143 2.62 19.19 -9.16
C ALA A 143 2.86 17.68 -9.34
N GLU A 144 3.75 17.13 -8.58
CA GLU A 144 3.91 15.67 -8.45
C GLU A 144 2.69 15.05 -7.76
N CYS A 145 2.50 13.75 -7.99
CA CYS A 145 1.49 12.99 -7.26
C CYS A 145 1.73 13.12 -5.74
N ARG A 146 0.64 13.26 -4.99
CA ARG A 146 0.68 13.41 -3.54
C ARG A 146 1.43 12.30 -2.80
N LEU A 147 1.47 11.07 -3.37
CA LEU A 147 2.13 9.94 -2.73
C LEU A 147 3.64 10.01 -2.89
N SER A 148 4.39 9.88 -1.80
CA SER A 148 5.84 10.11 -1.74
C SER A 148 6.64 9.21 -2.71
N TYR A 149 6.20 7.97 -2.90
CA TYR A 149 6.84 7.01 -3.79
C TYR A 149 6.45 7.15 -5.27
N CYS A 150 5.54 8.08 -5.62
CA CYS A 150 5.01 8.22 -6.97
C CYS A 150 5.62 9.40 -7.69
N ASP A 151 6.35 9.14 -8.76
CA ASP A 151 7.02 10.13 -9.60
C ASP A 151 6.18 10.63 -10.79
N LEU A 152 4.90 10.23 -10.85
CA LEU A 152 3.98 10.68 -11.90
C LEU A 152 3.41 12.06 -11.56
N TRP A 153 3.11 12.84 -12.59
CA TRP A 153 2.43 14.11 -12.43
C TRP A 153 0.97 13.93 -11.98
N ALA A 154 0.53 14.82 -11.11
CA ALA A 154 -0.86 14.94 -10.71
C ALA A 154 -1.71 15.43 -11.90
N GLU A 155 -2.92 14.86 -12.01
CA GLU A 155 -3.86 15.17 -13.11
C GLU A 155 -5.19 15.73 -12.56
N PHE A 156 -5.37 15.75 -11.23
CA PHE A 156 -6.63 16.10 -10.59
C PHE A 156 -6.42 17.08 -9.44
N SER A 157 -7.47 17.77 -9.04
CA SER A 157 -7.48 18.68 -7.87
C SER A 157 -7.07 18.01 -6.57
N THR A 158 -7.24 16.69 -6.46
CA THR A 158 -6.76 15.85 -5.35
C THR A 158 -5.24 15.73 -5.29
N ARG A 159 -4.51 16.27 -6.26
CA ARG A 159 -3.07 16.08 -6.47
C ARG A 159 -2.67 14.61 -6.61
N LEU A 160 -3.55 13.78 -7.16
CA LEU A 160 -3.26 12.40 -7.52
C LEU A 160 -3.00 12.26 -9.02
N CYS A 161 -2.09 11.36 -9.39
CA CYS A 161 -1.97 10.90 -10.76
C CYS A 161 -3.19 10.03 -11.13
N LYS A 162 -3.40 9.79 -12.41
CA LYS A 162 -4.56 9.02 -12.92
C LYS A 162 -4.74 7.66 -12.25
N SER A 163 -3.64 6.94 -12.04
CA SER A 163 -3.67 5.62 -11.40
C SER A 163 -4.17 5.70 -9.96
N HIS A 164 -3.62 6.64 -9.17
CA HIS A 164 -4.00 6.81 -7.78
C HIS A 164 -5.40 7.41 -7.63
N GLN A 165 -5.82 8.26 -8.56
CA GLN A 165 -7.20 8.75 -8.59
C GLN A 165 -8.23 7.64 -8.79
N VAL A 166 -7.94 6.67 -9.68
CA VAL A 166 -8.82 5.48 -9.85
C VAL A 166 -8.83 4.62 -8.59
N ARG A 167 -7.66 4.41 -7.98
CA ARG A 167 -7.57 3.66 -6.71
C ARG A 167 -8.35 4.35 -5.60
N TRP A 168 -8.19 5.68 -5.47
CA TRP A 168 -8.93 6.50 -4.50
C TRP A 168 -10.44 6.31 -4.63
N ARG A 169 -10.97 6.41 -5.83
CA ARG A 169 -12.41 6.23 -6.10
C ARG A 169 -12.94 4.84 -5.73
N ASN A 170 -12.09 3.83 -5.76
CA ASN A 170 -12.42 2.44 -5.46
C ASN A 170 -11.96 2.00 -4.07
N SER A 171 -11.43 2.92 -3.25
CA SER A 171 -10.99 2.63 -1.89
C SER A 171 -12.15 2.75 -0.91
N ALA A 172 -12.03 2.08 0.24
CA ALA A 172 -12.93 2.26 1.38
C ALA A 172 -12.48 3.40 2.31
N ALA A 173 -11.41 4.12 1.97
CA ALA A 173 -10.90 5.22 2.78
C ALA A 173 -11.92 6.37 2.86
N ARG A 174 -12.10 6.93 4.04
CA ARG A 174 -13.09 7.99 4.32
C ARG A 174 -12.70 9.33 3.72
N ASP A 175 -11.42 9.58 3.65
CA ASP A 175 -10.85 10.82 3.12
C ASP A 175 -9.51 10.58 2.41
N LEU A 176 -8.99 11.63 1.80
CA LEU A 176 -7.77 11.56 0.98
C LEU A 176 -6.51 11.32 1.81
N ASP A 177 -6.48 11.75 3.08
CA ASP A 177 -5.35 11.54 3.98
C ASP A 177 -5.27 10.08 4.42
N GLU A 178 -6.40 9.48 4.76
CA GLU A 178 -6.50 8.05 5.05
C GLU A 178 -6.07 7.20 3.83
N PHE A 179 -6.55 7.56 2.64
CA PHE A 179 -6.12 6.90 1.40
C PHE A 179 -4.62 7.02 1.16
N ALA A 180 -4.04 8.20 1.38
CA ALA A 180 -2.60 8.41 1.23
C ALA A 180 -1.82 7.54 2.21
N ALA A 181 -2.22 7.53 3.48
CA ALA A 181 -1.62 6.69 4.50
C ALA A 181 -1.69 5.20 4.15
N ASP A 182 -2.84 4.71 3.66
CA ASP A 182 -3.01 3.33 3.20
C ASP A 182 -2.09 2.98 2.02
N CYS A 183 -1.88 3.92 1.12
CA CYS A 183 -0.96 3.75 -0.01
C CYS A 183 0.51 3.72 0.40
N GLU A 184 0.92 4.59 1.33
CA GLU A 184 2.31 4.70 1.84
C GLU A 184 2.74 3.43 2.59
N ARG A 185 1.82 2.65 3.11
CA ARG A 185 2.13 1.34 3.70
C ARG A 185 2.64 0.30 2.69
N LEU A 186 2.63 0.59 1.40
CA LEU A 186 3.16 -0.24 0.31
C LEU A 186 2.68 -1.71 0.36
N GLY A 187 1.54 -1.97 1.01
CA GLY A 187 0.95 -3.31 1.15
C GLY A 187 1.56 -4.14 2.27
N LYS A 188 2.21 -3.50 3.25
CA LYS A 188 2.58 -4.14 4.51
C LYS A 188 1.35 -4.76 5.15
N ALA A 189 1.55 -5.84 5.88
CA ALA A 189 0.48 -6.45 6.65
C ALA A 189 -0.04 -5.43 7.68
N VAL A 190 -1.35 -5.35 7.81
CA VAL A 190 -1.99 -4.45 8.78
C VAL A 190 -3.12 -5.18 9.48
N ILE A 191 -3.34 -4.82 10.74
CA ILE A 191 -4.55 -5.18 11.49
C ILE A 191 -5.43 -3.93 11.51
N ASP A 192 -6.56 -4.00 10.82
CA ASP A 192 -7.47 -2.87 10.66
C ASP A 192 -8.63 -2.96 11.65
N PHE A 193 -8.69 -2.02 12.57
CA PHE A 193 -9.73 -1.93 13.58
C PHE A 193 -10.83 -0.91 13.24
N ARG A 194 -10.75 -0.27 12.06
CA ARG A 194 -11.74 0.72 11.61
C ARG A 194 -13.10 0.06 11.43
N GLY A 195 -14.16 0.80 11.77
CA GLY A 195 -15.54 0.31 11.64
C GLY A 195 -16.00 -0.67 12.73
N LEU A 196 -15.12 -1.07 13.65
CA LEU A 196 -15.50 -1.86 14.80
C LEU A 196 -16.18 -1.01 15.89
N SER A 197 -17.05 -1.62 16.69
CA SER A 197 -17.57 -0.95 17.87
C SER A 197 -16.44 -0.65 18.87
N PRO A 198 -16.54 0.41 19.70
CA PRO A 198 -15.49 0.76 20.65
C PRO A 198 -15.04 -0.39 21.54
N GLN A 199 -15.98 -1.21 22.00
CA GLN A 199 -15.69 -2.37 22.85
C GLN A 199 -14.92 -3.43 22.07
N LEU A 200 -15.42 -3.88 20.92
CA LEU A 200 -14.78 -4.91 20.11
C LEU A 200 -13.37 -4.46 19.65
N LYS A 201 -13.23 -3.18 19.33
CA LYS A 201 -11.93 -2.60 18.99
C LYS A 201 -10.94 -2.76 20.14
N LEU A 202 -11.28 -2.38 21.35
CA LEU A 202 -10.41 -2.52 22.52
C LEU A 202 -10.13 -3.98 22.89
N GLU A 203 -11.13 -4.86 22.79
CA GLU A 203 -10.94 -6.29 23.01
C GLU A 203 -9.92 -6.90 22.05
N LEU A 204 -10.02 -6.57 20.75
CA LEU A 204 -9.07 -7.02 19.74
C LEU A 204 -7.68 -6.39 19.92
N GLN A 205 -7.60 -5.10 20.24
CA GLN A 205 -6.33 -4.44 20.56
C GLN A 205 -5.63 -5.07 21.76
N TYR A 206 -6.41 -5.44 22.80
CA TYR A 206 -5.89 -6.18 23.94
C TYR A 206 -5.37 -7.56 23.54
N ALA A 207 -6.13 -8.32 22.76
CA ALA A 207 -5.70 -9.63 22.26
C ALA A 207 -4.40 -9.54 21.44
N VAL A 208 -4.32 -8.59 20.51
CA VAL A 208 -3.13 -8.35 19.69
C VAL A 208 -1.92 -7.97 20.56
N GLN A 209 -2.09 -7.10 21.54
CA GLN A 209 -1.05 -6.73 22.48
C GLN A 209 -0.48 -7.96 23.20
N HIS A 210 -1.33 -8.91 23.59
CA HIS A 210 -0.89 -10.14 24.25
C HIS A 210 -0.18 -11.10 23.30
N CYS A 211 -0.61 -11.18 22.03
CA CYS A 211 0.10 -11.96 21.02
C CYS A 211 1.52 -11.46 20.79
N CYS A 212 1.72 -10.12 20.76
CA CYS A 212 3.05 -9.52 20.59
C CYS A 212 3.91 -9.59 21.86
N ALA A 213 3.33 -9.75 23.04
CA ALA A 213 4.05 -9.76 24.32
C ALA A 213 4.49 -11.16 24.77
N THR A 214 3.96 -12.22 24.20
CA THR A 214 4.36 -13.60 24.51
C THR A 214 5.69 -13.90 23.84
N GLU A 215 6.71 -14.14 24.65
CA GLU A 215 7.96 -14.71 24.18
C GLU A 215 7.69 -16.02 23.40
N PRO A 216 8.53 -16.37 22.40
CA PRO A 216 8.25 -17.49 21.48
C PRO A 216 8.22 -18.89 22.12
N ASP A 217 8.38 -19.01 23.43
CA ASP A 217 8.41 -20.30 24.14
C ASP A 217 7.04 -20.87 24.54
N VAL A 218 5.93 -20.17 24.24
CA VAL A 218 4.59 -20.74 24.43
C VAL A 218 3.97 -21.07 23.09
N ILE A 219 4.45 -22.14 22.47
CA ILE A 219 3.71 -22.83 21.41
C ILE A 219 2.41 -23.30 22.04
N CYS A 220 1.34 -22.63 21.72
CA CYS A 220 -0.02 -23.10 22.01
C CYS A 220 -0.25 -24.33 21.10
N THR A 221 0.18 -25.50 21.53
CA THR A 221 -0.27 -26.77 20.97
C THR A 221 -1.72 -26.95 21.36
N ALA A 222 -2.61 -26.23 20.70
CA ALA A 222 -4.00 -26.60 20.63
C ALA A 222 -4.11 -27.71 19.57
N GLU A 223 -4.01 -28.94 20.04
CA GLU A 223 -4.49 -30.09 19.27
C GLU A 223 -5.98 -29.84 18.95
N CYS A 224 -6.30 -29.80 17.66
CA CYS A 224 -7.62 -30.07 17.14
C CYS A 224 -7.54 -31.35 16.30
#